data_ccd7f4baca8b5764878ddf1709797110
#
_entry.id   ccd7f4baca8b5764878ddf1709797110
#
_cell.length_a   1.000
_cell.length_b   1.000
_cell.length_c   1.000
_cell.angle_alpha   90.00
_cell.angle_beta   90.00
_cell.angle_gamma   90.00
#
_symmetry.space_group_name_H-M   'P 1'
#
loop_
_entity.id
_entity.type
_entity.pdbx_description
1 polymer ?
#
loop_
_entity_poly.entity_id
_entity_poly.type
_entity_poly.pdbx_seq_one_letter_code
_entity_poly.pdbx_strand_id
1 'polypeptide(L)'
;MKKFFRLTFFCSIFFAICLYEATWNGTFGKAALLEAVGTLEPRQYMPLVLNTAVRAPILKWQQGGCYTSWCETGWYASPSVANIDLDPQAEVIAGSYDLVALDGLSGALQWRVENGSRVWPGIALADLTGNGSLEIIVGRSGDQLTVYNTSGDILWTRNPFGSGEIRSLAVADLENDGSFEIIVGRASGSSTRQISVYEPDGSVRSGWPARRDGEPGYGWGMYNQNVAVADLNNDGFKEIIGPTDTHYITALDRGGNQLPANIIYNVFNPVGSKVWSQVGVHVDHTVDLRGYANCGIEHRPNFADSAPVLADVNNDGSREVIVVGNVYNCGTDPYTSLYQMPFILNADRSRWKASGFDWTAIPLPDPADAPLSENYEVIQTAEPNPVLADLDGDGFQEILFASYDGRVHAYWLDKSEHGKWPYSVYKPAEGFLRFASEPVVADLNNDGKAEVLFTSWVQIGTYRTGKLHILDYLGNVLYEIDLPLAVDGDWNGALAAPTLANIDTDADLELVVQTAQAGLVAYDLPGTANARILWGTGRGSFYRSGSK
;
A
#
# COMPACT_ATOMS: atom_id res chain seq x y z
N MET A 1 25.98 -9.77 40.98
CA MET A 1 24.56 -9.84 40.79
C MET A 1 24.22 -10.55 39.48
N LYS A 2 24.47 -11.83 39.35
CA LYS A 2 24.11 -12.67 38.17
C LYS A 2 23.82 -14.08 38.67
N LYS A 3 22.68 -14.28 39.35
CA LYS A 3 22.18 -15.61 39.73
C LYS A 3 20.69 -15.63 40.11
N PHE A 4 19.85 -14.81 39.50
CA PHE A 4 18.41 -14.78 39.88
C PHE A 4 17.42 -14.98 38.71
N PHE A 5 17.86 -15.38 37.52
CA PHE A 5 16.95 -15.48 36.35
C PHE A 5 16.81 -16.90 35.77
N ARG A 6 17.20 -17.95 36.50
CA ARG A 6 17.02 -19.34 36.04
C ARG A 6 16.10 -20.20 36.94
N LEU A 7 15.43 -19.61 37.90
CA LEU A 7 14.60 -20.37 38.84
C LEU A 7 13.08 -20.24 38.66
N THR A 8 12.60 -19.41 37.76
CA THR A 8 11.15 -19.13 37.63
C THR A 8 10.43 -20.07 36.68
N PHE A 9 11.11 -20.77 35.77
CA PHE A 9 10.47 -21.69 34.83
C PHE A 9 10.40 -23.15 35.32
N PHE A 10 11.19 -23.53 36.32
CA PHE A 10 11.14 -24.86 36.93
C PHE A 10 10.17 -24.94 38.12
N CYS A 11 9.75 -23.81 38.68
CA CYS A 11 8.90 -23.79 39.89
C CYS A 11 7.43 -24.11 39.60
N SER A 12 6.94 -23.91 38.37
CA SER A 12 5.52 -24.17 38.04
C SER A 12 5.19 -25.66 37.87
N ILE A 13 6.20 -26.48 37.52
CA ILE A 13 6.00 -27.93 37.40
C ILE A 13 6.27 -28.63 38.73
N PHE A 14 7.15 -28.08 39.57
CA PHE A 14 7.43 -28.63 40.89
C PHE A 14 6.37 -28.30 41.95
N PHE A 15 5.63 -27.16 41.79
CA PHE A 15 4.58 -26.79 42.73
C PHE A 15 3.34 -27.68 42.64
N ALA A 16 3.04 -28.25 41.47
CA ALA A 16 1.96 -29.20 41.30
C ALA A 16 2.26 -30.57 41.95
N ILE A 17 3.53 -30.93 42.08
CA ILE A 17 3.97 -32.19 42.70
C ILE A 17 4.07 -32.03 44.24
N CYS A 18 4.48 -30.88 44.73
CA CYS A 18 4.56 -30.63 46.18
C CYS A 18 3.21 -30.46 46.89
N LEU A 19 2.15 -30.03 46.17
CA LEU A 19 0.80 -29.93 46.76
C LEU A 19 0.07 -31.28 46.83
N TYR A 20 0.56 -32.31 46.16
CA TYR A 20 -0.01 -33.64 46.18
C TYR A 20 0.58 -34.51 47.37
N GLU A 21 1.78 -34.22 47.82
CA GLU A 21 2.39 -34.95 48.94
C GLU A 21 1.89 -34.50 50.34
N ALA A 22 1.22 -33.33 50.43
CA ALA A 22 0.79 -32.77 51.71
C ALA A 22 -0.56 -33.30 52.21
N THR A 23 -1.26 -34.15 51.47
CA THR A 23 -2.61 -34.61 51.84
C THR A 23 -2.79 -36.12 51.95
N TRP A 24 -1.72 -36.92 51.91
CA TRP A 24 -1.88 -38.36 51.97
C TRP A 24 -1.04 -39.00 53.08
N ASN A 25 -1.69 -39.24 54.21
CA ASN A 25 -1.21 -40.11 55.30
C ASN A 25 -1.65 -41.54 54.97
N GLY A 26 -0.88 -42.27 54.19
CA GLY A 26 -1.11 -43.69 53.93
C GLY A 26 0.12 -44.37 53.38
N THR A 27 0.59 -45.35 54.08
CA THR A 27 1.76 -46.21 53.77
C THR A 27 1.54 -46.99 52.48
N PHE A 28 2.12 -46.50 51.40
CA PHE A 28 2.38 -47.36 50.24
C PHE A 28 3.86 -47.28 49.87
N GLY A 29 4.46 -48.45 49.70
CA GLY A 29 5.90 -48.58 49.48
C GLY A 29 6.34 -48.01 48.10
N LYS A 30 7.58 -47.55 48.07
CA LYS A 30 8.23 -46.96 46.87
C LYS A 30 8.19 -47.80 45.58
N ALA A 31 7.79 -49.09 45.68
CA ALA A 31 7.71 -50.00 44.52
C ALA A 31 6.42 -49.83 43.70
N ALA A 32 5.32 -49.33 44.29
CA ALA A 32 4.07 -49.16 43.59
C ALA A 32 3.94 -47.88 42.75
N LEU A 33 4.84 -46.88 42.98
CA LEU A 33 4.85 -45.63 42.23
C LEU A 33 5.60 -45.72 40.88
N LEU A 34 6.45 -46.73 40.70
CA LEU A 34 7.25 -46.89 39.48
C LEU A 34 6.50 -47.66 38.37
N GLU A 35 5.47 -48.43 38.71
CA GLU A 35 4.66 -49.14 37.71
C GLU A 35 3.47 -48.31 37.14
N ALA A 36 3.15 -47.17 37.74
CA ALA A 36 2.07 -46.29 37.26
C ALA A 36 2.53 -45.19 36.30
N VAL A 37 3.83 -45.05 36.08
CA VAL A 37 4.36 -44.17 35.01
C VAL A 37 4.43 -45.06 33.76
N GLY A 38 3.29 -45.28 33.14
CA GLY A 38 3.27 -45.79 31.78
C GLY A 38 4.14 -44.89 30.92
N THR A 39 5.06 -45.51 30.18
CA THR A 39 5.83 -44.83 29.15
C THR A 39 4.86 -44.04 28.30
N LEU A 40 4.86 -42.71 28.46
CA LEU A 40 4.22 -41.82 27.50
C LEU A 40 5.05 -42.01 26.22
N GLU A 41 4.56 -42.89 25.36
CA GLU A 41 5.01 -42.91 23.98
C GLU A 41 4.96 -41.47 23.48
N PRO A 42 6.01 -40.94 22.88
CA PRO A 42 5.94 -39.65 22.26
C PRO A 42 4.84 -39.71 21.20
N ARG A 43 3.68 -39.15 21.48
CA ARG A 43 2.70 -38.90 20.43
C ARG A 43 3.42 -38.03 19.42
N GLN A 44 3.75 -38.65 18.29
CA GLN A 44 4.09 -37.87 17.10
C GLN A 44 2.83 -37.06 16.77
N TYR A 45 2.84 -35.81 17.23
CA TYR A 45 1.99 -34.83 16.58
C TYR A 45 2.58 -34.69 15.18
N MET A 46 2.06 -35.43 14.22
CA MET A 46 2.11 -34.95 12.86
C MET A 46 1.38 -33.61 12.90
N PRO A 47 2.02 -32.50 12.59
CA PRO A 47 1.26 -31.30 12.31
C PRO A 47 0.25 -31.71 11.24
N LEU A 48 -1.03 -31.57 11.53
CA LEU A 48 -2.06 -31.63 10.52
C LEU A 48 -1.81 -30.40 9.67
N VAL A 49 -0.94 -30.50 8.68
CA VAL A 49 -0.84 -29.53 7.60
C VAL A 49 -2.14 -29.69 6.85
N LEU A 50 -3.17 -29.00 7.31
CA LEU A 50 -4.31 -28.67 6.48
C LEU A 50 -3.76 -27.73 5.42
N ASN A 51 -3.28 -28.28 4.33
CA ASN A 51 -3.07 -27.53 3.11
C ASN A 51 -4.47 -27.14 2.64
N THR A 52 -5.01 -26.10 3.24
CA THR A 52 -6.30 -25.53 2.86
C THR A 52 -6.04 -24.73 1.60
N ALA A 53 -6.36 -25.30 0.45
CA ALA A 53 -6.33 -24.57 -0.80
C ALA A 53 -7.18 -23.31 -0.66
N VAL A 54 -6.68 -22.17 -1.16
CA VAL A 54 -7.45 -20.93 -1.28
C VAL A 54 -8.76 -21.25 -1.99
N ARG A 55 -9.89 -20.80 -1.44
CA ARG A 55 -11.22 -21.06 -1.99
C ARG A 55 -11.65 -19.92 -2.91
N ALA A 56 -12.61 -20.19 -3.80
CA ALA A 56 -13.16 -19.20 -4.69
C ALA A 56 -13.86 -18.09 -3.90
N PRO A 57 -13.61 -16.80 -4.22
CA PRO A 57 -14.37 -15.69 -3.66
C PRO A 57 -15.86 -15.81 -3.99
N ILE A 58 -16.69 -15.40 -3.06
CA ILE A 58 -18.16 -15.39 -3.20
C ILE A 58 -18.65 -13.95 -3.15
N LEU A 59 -19.39 -13.51 -4.15
CA LEU A 59 -20.02 -12.20 -4.13
C LEU A 59 -20.96 -12.11 -2.94
N LYS A 60 -20.67 -11.18 -1.99
CA LYS A 60 -21.44 -10.95 -0.78
C LYS A 60 -22.54 -9.93 -1.03
N TRP A 61 -22.16 -8.74 -1.49
CA TRP A 61 -23.10 -7.68 -1.87
C TRP A 61 -22.50 -6.73 -2.90
N GLN A 62 -23.36 -5.94 -3.52
CA GLN A 62 -23.05 -4.83 -4.41
C GLN A 62 -23.99 -3.67 -4.10
N GLN A 63 -23.45 -2.48 -3.90
CA GLN A 63 -24.20 -1.29 -3.53
C GLN A 63 -23.70 -0.04 -4.24
N GLY A 64 -24.61 0.91 -4.49
CA GLY A 64 -24.32 2.12 -5.25
C GLY A 64 -24.19 1.85 -6.75
N GLY A 65 -23.50 2.76 -7.44
CA GLY A 65 -23.35 2.73 -8.89
C GLY A 65 -24.53 3.37 -9.62
N CYS A 66 -24.46 3.39 -10.94
CA CYS A 66 -25.39 4.16 -11.78
C CYS A 66 -26.81 3.60 -11.87
N TYR A 67 -27.10 2.52 -11.19
CA TYR A 67 -28.44 1.90 -11.13
C TYR A 67 -29.16 2.14 -9.78
N THR A 68 -28.55 2.91 -8.88
CA THR A 68 -29.13 3.23 -7.57
C THR A 68 -29.34 4.73 -7.40
N SER A 69 -29.65 5.17 -6.17
CA SER A 69 -29.84 6.57 -5.84
C SER A 69 -28.57 7.42 -5.86
N TRP A 70 -27.40 6.78 -5.90
CA TRP A 70 -26.12 7.47 -6.02
C TRP A 70 -25.25 6.78 -7.09
N CYS A 71 -25.12 7.50 -8.20
CA CYS A 71 -24.32 7.09 -9.34
C CYS A 71 -23.01 7.84 -9.31
N GLU A 72 -21.93 7.15 -8.95
CA GLU A 72 -20.61 7.73 -8.90
C GLU A 72 -19.57 6.77 -9.45
N THR A 73 -18.64 7.32 -10.18
CA THR A 73 -17.49 6.56 -10.67
C THR A 73 -16.43 6.49 -9.57
N GLY A 74 -16.05 5.27 -9.17
CA GLY A 74 -14.87 5.04 -8.36
C GLY A 74 -13.62 5.33 -9.18
N TRP A 75 -12.64 5.97 -8.54
CA TRP A 75 -11.35 6.24 -9.15
C TRP A 75 -10.25 5.58 -8.32
N TYR A 76 -9.22 6.32 -7.96
CA TYR A 76 -8.05 5.81 -7.25
C TYR A 76 -8.22 5.76 -5.72
N ALA A 77 -9.35 6.22 -5.19
CA ALA A 77 -9.60 6.23 -3.76
C ALA A 77 -9.94 4.83 -3.25
N SER A 78 -8.99 4.18 -2.60
CA SER A 78 -9.23 2.90 -1.93
C SER A 78 -10.18 3.07 -0.75
N PRO A 79 -11.16 2.18 -0.56
CA PRO A 79 -12.06 2.22 0.60
C PRO A 79 -11.30 1.94 1.90
N SER A 80 -11.89 2.35 3.01
CA SER A 80 -11.44 2.04 4.36
C SER A 80 -12.49 1.23 5.10
N VAL A 81 -12.07 0.46 6.09
CA VAL A 81 -12.93 -0.39 6.91
C VAL A 81 -12.66 -0.12 8.38
N ALA A 82 -13.70 0.15 9.15
CA ALA A 82 -13.63 0.28 10.60
C ALA A 82 -15.01 0.14 11.22
N ASN A 83 -15.07 -0.36 12.45
CA ASN A 83 -16.29 -0.28 13.25
C ASN A 83 -16.47 1.16 13.76
N ILE A 84 -17.44 1.88 13.21
CA ILE A 84 -17.68 3.29 13.52
C ILE A 84 -18.93 3.55 14.34
N ASP A 85 -19.75 2.55 14.61
CA ASP A 85 -21.01 2.68 15.38
C ASP A 85 -21.10 1.74 16.59
N LEU A 86 -20.03 0.95 16.81
CA LEU A 86 -19.86 0.03 17.95
C LEU A 86 -20.79 -1.20 17.92
N ASP A 87 -21.37 -1.50 16.78
CA ASP A 87 -22.05 -2.78 16.59
C ASP A 87 -21.02 -3.92 16.31
N PRO A 88 -21.41 -5.19 16.12
CA PRO A 88 -20.44 -6.27 15.89
C PRO A 88 -19.75 -6.25 14.52
N GLN A 89 -20.29 -5.55 13.55
CA GLN A 89 -19.76 -5.46 12.18
C GLN A 89 -18.83 -4.26 12.04
N ALA A 90 -18.01 -4.26 10.99
CA ALA A 90 -17.29 -3.07 10.59
C ALA A 90 -18.00 -2.40 9.38
N GLU A 91 -17.87 -1.10 9.27
CA GLU A 91 -18.38 -0.33 8.16
C GLU A 91 -17.35 -0.21 7.06
N VAL A 92 -17.85 -0.13 5.82
CA VAL A 92 -17.08 0.24 4.65
C VAL A 92 -17.26 1.73 4.38
N ILE A 93 -16.18 2.50 4.52
CA ILE A 93 -16.16 3.92 4.24
C ILE A 93 -15.52 4.14 2.86
N ALA A 94 -16.25 4.74 1.95
CA ALA A 94 -15.79 4.94 0.58
C ALA A 94 -16.20 6.31 0.03
N GLY A 95 -15.49 6.77 -1.00
CA GLY A 95 -15.76 8.04 -1.63
C GLY A 95 -15.26 8.10 -3.06
N SER A 96 -16.08 8.70 -3.93
CA SER A 96 -15.66 9.14 -5.25
C SER A 96 -15.93 10.62 -5.45
N TYR A 97 -17.16 11.06 -5.27
CA TYR A 97 -17.59 12.44 -5.03
C TYR A 97 -18.19 12.55 -3.63
N ASP A 98 -19.23 11.79 -3.38
CA ASP A 98 -19.82 11.66 -2.06
C ASP A 98 -18.94 10.80 -1.16
N LEU A 99 -19.12 10.97 0.13
CA LEU A 99 -18.58 10.08 1.14
C LEU A 99 -19.74 9.23 1.68
N VAL A 100 -19.55 7.92 1.73
CA VAL A 100 -20.57 6.97 2.21
C VAL A 100 -20.00 6.07 3.28
N ALA A 101 -20.86 5.64 4.22
CA ALA A 101 -20.61 4.50 5.08
C ALA A 101 -21.67 3.44 4.83
N LEU A 102 -21.23 2.22 4.61
CA LEU A 102 -22.07 1.06 4.37
C LEU A 102 -21.86 0.05 5.50
N ASP A 103 -22.94 -0.57 5.94
CA ASP A 103 -22.89 -1.74 6.81
C ASP A 103 -22.12 -2.89 6.13
N GLY A 104 -21.11 -3.42 6.78
CA GLY A 104 -20.22 -4.41 6.16
C GLY A 104 -20.90 -5.74 5.85
N LEU A 105 -21.83 -6.19 6.69
CA LEU A 105 -22.52 -7.45 6.50
C LEU A 105 -23.47 -7.42 5.29
N SER A 106 -24.23 -6.34 5.13
CA SER A 106 -25.31 -6.24 4.14
C SER A 106 -25.02 -5.28 2.99
N GLY A 107 -24.03 -4.41 3.12
CA GLY A 107 -23.79 -3.31 2.20
C GLY A 107 -24.84 -2.19 2.29
N ALA A 108 -25.73 -2.21 3.29
CA ALA A 108 -26.76 -1.19 3.44
C ALA A 108 -26.15 0.19 3.71
N LEU A 109 -26.66 1.22 3.06
CA LEU A 109 -26.22 2.59 3.28
C LEU A 109 -26.62 3.05 4.69
N GLN A 110 -25.65 3.34 5.55
CA GLN A 110 -25.89 3.92 6.87
C GLN A 110 -26.01 5.44 6.79
N TRP A 111 -25.05 6.10 6.17
CA TRP A 111 -25.10 7.54 5.91
C TRP A 111 -24.34 7.92 4.64
N ARG A 112 -24.66 9.11 4.10
CA ARG A 112 -24.05 9.71 2.93
C ARG A 112 -23.85 11.21 3.13
N VAL A 113 -22.65 11.68 2.82
CA VAL A 113 -22.33 13.11 2.77
C VAL A 113 -22.17 13.50 1.30
N GLU A 114 -23.14 14.25 0.77
CA GLU A 114 -23.12 14.72 -0.61
C GLU A 114 -22.01 15.78 -0.80
N ASN A 115 -21.23 15.63 -1.87
CA ASN A 115 -20.21 16.59 -2.26
C ASN A 115 -19.92 16.50 -3.76
N GLY A 116 -19.88 17.65 -4.44
CA GLY A 116 -19.60 17.70 -5.87
C GLY A 116 -18.12 17.63 -6.26
N SER A 117 -17.22 17.48 -5.28
CA SER A 117 -15.77 17.47 -5.51
C SER A 117 -15.22 16.06 -5.39
N ARG A 118 -14.44 15.63 -6.39
CA ARG A 118 -13.89 14.27 -6.47
C ARG A 118 -12.91 13.98 -5.35
N VAL A 119 -13.03 12.79 -4.77
CA VAL A 119 -12.03 12.19 -3.87
C VAL A 119 -10.99 11.48 -4.73
N TRP A 120 -9.72 11.85 -4.57
CA TRP A 120 -8.60 11.25 -5.32
C TRP A 120 -7.79 10.29 -4.47
N PRO A 121 -7.24 10.70 -3.30
CA PRO A 121 -6.47 9.78 -2.45
C PRO A 121 -7.41 8.81 -1.73
N GLY A 122 -6.84 7.71 -1.24
CA GLY A 122 -7.56 6.82 -0.35
C GLY A 122 -8.05 7.56 0.90
N ILE A 123 -9.23 7.18 1.41
CA ILE A 123 -9.76 7.72 2.66
C ILE A 123 -8.87 7.25 3.81
N ALA A 124 -8.45 8.17 4.68
CA ALA A 124 -7.68 7.81 5.86
C ALA A 124 -8.56 7.76 7.11
N LEU A 125 -8.22 6.86 8.03
CA LEU A 125 -8.86 6.72 9.34
C LEU A 125 -7.80 6.80 10.44
N ALA A 126 -8.04 7.64 11.44
CA ALA A 126 -7.19 7.74 12.61
C ALA A 126 -7.96 8.31 13.80
N ASP A 127 -7.60 7.92 15.02
CA ASP A 127 -8.03 8.60 16.25
C ASP A 127 -7.14 9.85 16.43
N LEU A 128 -7.55 10.94 15.77
CA LEU A 128 -6.80 12.20 15.81
C LEU A 128 -6.87 12.91 17.16
N THR A 129 -7.94 12.66 17.91
CA THR A 129 -8.22 13.36 19.16
C THR A 129 -7.78 12.58 20.40
N GLY A 130 -7.36 11.34 20.23
CA GLY A 130 -6.95 10.44 21.32
C GLY A 130 -8.12 10.02 22.24
N ASN A 131 -9.35 10.06 21.71
CA ASN A 131 -10.56 9.77 22.49
C ASN A 131 -11.08 8.33 22.29
N GLY A 132 -10.42 7.54 21.45
CA GLY A 132 -10.78 6.17 21.11
C GLY A 132 -11.80 6.04 19.98
N SER A 133 -12.28 7.15 19.41
CA SER A 133 -13.12 7.18 18.21
C SER A 133 -12.27 7.59 17.01
N LEU A 134 -12.53 6.99 15.86
CA LEU A 134 -11.81 7.34 14.64
C LEU A 134 -12.40 8.60 14.00
N GLU A 135 -11.54 9.42 13.44
CA GLU A 135 -11.92 10.44 12.49
C GLU A 135 -11.69 9.96 11.06
N ILE A 136 -12.53 10.45 10.13
CA ILE A 136 -12.50 10.14 8.70
C ILE A 136 -11.91 11.33 7.97
N ILE A 137 -10.73 11.14 7.37
CA ILE A 137 -9.96 12.21 6.72
C ILE A 137 -10.06 12.07 5.21
N VAL A 138 -10.52 13.12 4.52
CA VAL A 138 -10.80 13.10 3.09
C VAL A 138 -10.20 14.31 2.38
N GLY A 139 -9.38 14.02 1.37
CA GLY A 139 -8.84 15.01 0.43
C GLY A 139 -9.63 15.00 -0.87
N ARG A 140 -9.94 16.18 -1.42
CA ARG A 140 -10.78 16.34 -2.63
C ARG A 140 -10.22 17.33 -3.64
N SER A 141 -10.76 17.26 -4.85
CA SER A 141 -10.68 18.36 -5.83
C SER A 141 -11.24 19.66 -5.24
N GLY A 142 -10.78 20.79 -5.77
CA GLY A 142 -11.15 22.11 -5.24
C GLY A 142 -10.39 22.47 -3.97
N ASP A 143 -9.23 21.82 -3.73
CA ASP A 143 -8.36 22.10 -2.58
C ASP A 143 -9.07 21.90 -1.23
N GLN A 144 -9.89 20.87 -1.10
CA GLN A 144 -10.68 20.64 0.08
C GLN A 144 -10.13 19.47 0.91
N LEU A 145 -9.61 19.77 2.10
CA LEU A 145 -9.31 18.80 3.16
C LEU A 145 -10.41 18.87 4.21
N THR A 146 -11.11 17.78 4.47
CA THR A 146 -12.19 17.72 5.45
C THR A 146 -11.98 16.55 6.39
N VAL A 147 -12.18 16.78 7.68
CA VAL A 147 -12.22 15.75 8.71
C VAL A 147 -13.64 15.63 9.23
N TYR A 148 -14.12 14.40 9.30
CA TYR A 148 -15.46 14.04 9.76
C TYR A 148 -15.36 13.15 11.00
N ASN A 149 -16.43 13.18 11.80
CA ASN A 149 -16.63 12.16 12.83
C ASN A 149 -17.22 10.87 12.20
N THR A 150 -17.43 9.84 13.01
CA THR A 150 -17.99 8.54 12.60
C THR A 150 -19.44 8.61 12.09
N SER A 151 -20.18 9.67 12.40
CA SER A 151 -21.55 9.91 11.90
C SER A 151 -21.58 10.69 10.56
N GLY A 152 -20.43 11.05 10.01
CA GLY A 152 -20.33 11.85 8.79
C GLY A 152 -20.49 13.37 9.02
N ASP A 153 -20.52 13.84 10.28
CA ASP A 153 -20.55 15.27 10.56
C ASP A 153 -19.16 15.88 10.41
N ILE A 154 -19.09 17.07 9.82
CA ILE A 154 -17.84 17.79 9.63
C ILE A 154 -17.31 18.32 10.96
N LEU A 155 -16.12 17.90 11.34
CA LEU A 155 -15.38 18.50 12.45
C LEU A 155 -14.70 19.79 12.03
N TRP A 156 -14.00 19.77 10.89
CA TRP A 156 -13.41 20.95 10.29
C TRP A 156 -13.09 20.73 8.80
N THR A 157 -12.93 21.85 8.06
CA THR A 157 -12.48 21.88 6.67
C THR A 157 -11.40 22.91 6.48
N ARG A 158 -10.41 22.61 5.61
CA ARG A 158 -9.32 23.52 5.23
C ARG A 158 -9.14 23.52 3.72
N ASN A 159 -8.52 24.59 3.23
CA ASN A 159 -8.08 24.75 1.84
C ASN A 159 -6.55 24.95 1.83
N PRO A 160 -5.76 23.87 1.84
CA PRO A 160 -4.31 23.92 2.08
C PRO A 160 -3.53 24.82 1.14
N PHE A 161 -3.95 24.92 -0.10
CA PHE A 161 -3.15 25.52 -1.18
C PHE A 161 -3.82 26.71 -1.88
N GLY A 162 -5.10 26.94 -1.62
CA GLY A 162 -5.90 28.01 -2.24
C GLY A 162 -6.52 27.62 -3.58
N SER A 163 -6.12 26.51 -4.19
CA SER A 163 -6.72 25.97 -5.43
C SER A 163 -6.09 24.61 -5.77
N GLY A 164 -6.70 23.89 -6.69
CA GLY A 164 -6.18 22.62 -7.22
C GLY A 164 -6.87 21.40 -6.61
N GLU A 165 -6.19 20.29 -6.64
CA GLU A 165 -6.70 18.99 -6.19
C GLU A 165 -5.77 18.40 -5.14
N ILE A 166 -6.32 17.92 -4.03
CA ILE A 166 -5.55 17.11 -3.10
C ILE A 166 -5.43 15.72 -3.72
N ARG A 167 -4.18 15.33 -4.03
CA ARG A 167 -3.84 14.03 -4.62
C ARG A 167 -3.10 13.13 -3.65
N SER A 168 -2.54 13.70 -2.59
CA SER A 168 -1.80 13.00 -1.55
C SER A 168 -2.45 13.22 -0.20
N LEU A 169 -2.62 12.13 0.55
CA LEU A 169 -3.12 12.15 1.92
C LEU A 169 -2.46 11.01 2.70
N ALA A 170 -1.84 11.36 3.80
CA ALA A 170 -1.34 10.41 4.78
C ALA A 170 -1.56 10.93 6.20
N VAL A 171 -1.62 10.02 7.15
CA VAL A 171 -1.71 10.33 8.58
C VAL A 171 -0.56 9.63 9.29
N ALA A 172 0.15 10.32 10.15
CA ALA A 172 1.26 9.75 10.90
C ALA A 172 1.52 10.55 12.17
N ASP A 173 1.90 9.86 13.23
CA ASP A 173 2.52 10.46 14.42
C ASP A 173 4.00 10.72 14.10
N LEU A 174 4.31 11.96 13.75
CA LEU A 174 5.64 12.35 13.26
C LEU A 174 6.70 12.37 14.38
N GLU A 175 6.30 12.60 15.62
CA GLU A 175 7.15 12.66 16.80
C GLU A 175 7.20 11.40 17.64
N ASN A 176 6.35 10.40 17.36
CA ASN A 176 6.10 9.23 18.20
C ASN A 176 5.64 9.62 19.63
N ASP A 177 4.80 10.65 19.71
CA ASP A 177 4.25 11.16 20.98
C ASP A 177 2.77 10.80 21.21
N GLY A 178 2.16 10.08 20.25
CA GLY A 178 0.76 9.64 20.26
C GLY A 178 -0.20 10.63 19.61
N SER A 179 0.24 11.78 19.12
CA SER A 179 -0.54 12.71 18.31
C SER A 179 -0.32 12.42 16.83
N PHE A 180 -1.40 12.45 16.05
CA PHE A 180 -1.30 12.18 14.61
C PHE A 180 -1.38 13.48 13.81
N GLU A 181 -0.45 13.69 12.90
CA GLU A 181 -0.49 14.76 11.92
C GLU A 181 -1.09 14.28 10.60
N ILE A 182 -1.70 15.23 9.87
CA ILE A 182 -2.28 15.01 8.54
C ILE A 182 -1.37 15.65 7.50
N ILE A 183 -0.79 14.83 6.63
CA ILE A 183 0.10 15.24 5.55
C ILE A 183 -0.72 15.29 4.27
N VAL A 184 -0.72 16.43 3.59
CA VAL A 184 -1.44 16.60 2.33
C VAL A 184 -0.55 17.13 1.23
N GLY A 185 -0.77 16.65 0.01
CA GLY A 185 -0.11 17.10 -1.19
C GLY A 185 -1.09 17.36 -2.31
N ARG A 186 -0.75 18.24 -3.25
CA ARG A 186 -1.56 18.51 -4.42
C ARG A 186 -0.80 18.26 -5.71
N ALA A 187 -1.54 17.82 -6.73
CA ALA A 187 -1.04 17.84 -8.09
C ALA A 187 -1.02 19.27 -8.60
N SER A 188 0.15 19.81 -8.92
CA SER A 188 0.27 21.12 -9.53
C SER A 188 1.67 21.36 -10.08
N GLY A 189 1.75 22.01 -11.22
CA GLY A 189 3.00 22.46 -11.78
C GLY A 189 3.69 23.56 -10.94
N SER A 190 4.91 23.87 -11.33
CA SER A 190 5.88 24.77 -10.72
C SER A 190 5.32 26.08 -10.17
N SER A 191 5.94 26.61 -9.15
CA SER A 191 5.69 27.87 -8.45
C SER A 191 4.56 27.88 -7.42
N THR A 192 3.84 26.79 -7.21
CA THR A 192 2.74 26.71 -6.27
C THR A 192 3.10 25.91 -5.02
N ARG A 193 2.38 26.14 -3.94
CA ARG A 193 2.54 25.36 -2.72
C ARG A 193 1.98 23.96 -2.93
N GLN A 194 2.68 22.92 -2.50
CA GLN A 194 2.37 21.55 -2.93
C GLN A 194 2.23 20.53 -1.81
N ILE A 195 2.86 20.78 -0.66
CA ILE A 195 2.77 19.90 0.50
C ILE A 195 2.57 20.74 1.76
N SER A 196 1.74 20.29 2.66
CA SER A 196 1.47 20.89 3.96
C SER A 196 1.19 19.83 5.02
N VAL A 197 1.39 20.18 6.28
CA VAL A 197 1.11 19.32 7.43
C VAL A 197 0.19 20.05 8.39
N TYR A 198 -0.83 19.34 8.88
CA TYR A 198 -1.85 19.84 9.79
C TYR A 198 -1.83 19.06 11.09
N GLU A 199 -2.07 19.78 12.18
CA GLU A 199 -2.36 19.22 13.48
C GLU A 199 -3.79 18.64 13.54
N PRO A 200 -4.13 17.80 14.52
CA PRO A 200 -5.46 17.22 14.67
C PRO A 200 -6.62 18.22 14.68
N ASP A 201 -6.40 19.42 15.18
CA ASP A 201 -7.41 20.49 15.26
C ASP A 201 -7.58 21.27 13.95
N GLY A 202 -6.85 20.86 12.90
CA GLY A 202 -6.84 21.51 11.60
C GLY A 202 -6.04 22.81 11.56
N SER A 203 -5.23 23.13 12.55
CA SER A 203 -4.22 24.19 12.43
C SER A 203 -3.03 23.70 11.59
N VAL A 204 -2.41 24.62 10.86
CA VAL A 204 -1.16 24.31 10.14
C VAL A 204 -0.06 24.08 11.18
N ARG A 205 0.67 22.96 11.03
CA ARG A 205 1.77 22.63 11.91
C ARG A 205 2.83 23.73 11.96
N SER A 206 3.34 24.01 13.14
CA SER A 206 4.38 25.03 13.34
C SER A 206 5.63 24.70 12.52
N GLY A 207 6.17 25.69 11.78
CA GLY A 207 7.29 25.48 10.86
C GLY A 207 6.91 24.93 9.49
N TRP A 208 5.65 24.62 9.28
CA TRP A 208 5.11 24.06 8.04
C TRP A 208 4.15 25.01 7.31
N PRO A 209 4.64 26.14 6.77
CA PRO A 209 3.90 26.75 5.67
C PRO A 209 3.90 25.74 4.52
N ALA A 210 2.84 25.73 3.72
CA ALA A 210 2.82 24.87 2.54
C ALA A 210 4.07 25.12 1.67
N ARG A 211 4.80 24.05 1.34
CA ARG A 211 6.06 24.12 0.57
C ARG A 211 5.78 24.24 -0.91
N ARG A 212 6.69 24.87 -1.66
CA ARG A 212 6.56 25.14 -3.09
C ARG A 212 7.87 24.92 -3.82
N ASP A 213 7.79 24.81 -5.15
CA ASP A 213 8.95 24.80 -6.02
C ASP A 213 9.86 26.00 -5.81
N GLY A 214 11.16 25.80 -6.01
CA GLY A 214 12.18 26.82 -5.87
C GLY A 214 12.52 27.18 -4.44
N GLU A 215 11.82 26.64 -3.44
CA GLU A 215 12.34 26.63 -2.07
C GLU A 215 13.54 25.67 -2.02
N PRO A 216 14.57 25.99 -1.22
CA PRO A 216 15.77 25.18 -1.18
C PRO A 216 15.40 23.71 -0.95
N GLY A 217 15.71 22.89 -1.96
CA GLY A 217 15.46 21.48 -1.89
C GLY A 217 14.05 21.00 -2.26
N TYR A 218 13.25 21.79 -2.94
CA TYR A 218 11.99 21.35 -3.47
C TYR A 218 11.99 21.40 -5.00
N GLY A 219 11.74 20.27 -5.64
CA GLY A 219 11.66 20.15 -7.11
C GLY A 219 10.29 20.54 -7.66
N TRP A 220 9.89 19.91 -8.77
CA TRP A 220 8.55 20.04 -9.35
C TRP A 220 7.52 19.39 -8.44
N GLY A 221 6.26 19.73 -8.58
CA GLY A 221 5.21 19.35 -7.69
C GLY A 221 5.00 17.85 -7.54
N MET A 222 4.43 17.50 -6.41
CA MET A 222 3.82 16.19 -6.23
C MET A 222 2.70 16.05 -7.25
N TYR A 223 2.81 15.06 -8.11
CA TYR A 223 1.86 14.85 -9.20
C TYR A 223 1.19 13.50 -9.02
N ASN A 224 -0.12 13.48 -8.99
CA ASN A 224 -0.99 12.30 -8.95
C ASN A 224 -0.82 11.32 -7.77
N GLN A 225 0.28 11.31 -7.02
CA GLN A 225 0.59 10.22 -6.11
C GLN A 225 0.83 10.65 -4.66
N ASN A 226 0.73 9.68 -3.75
CA ASN A 226 0.81 9.87 -2.32
C ASN A 226 2.27 10.00 -1.84
N VAL A 227 2.43 10.53 -0.62
CA VAL A 227 3.69 10.49 0.12
C VAL A 227 3.89 9.13 0.79
N ALA A 228 5.13 8.85 1.21
CA ALA A 228 5.43 7.85 2.22
C ALA A 228 5.92 8.51 3.50
N VAL A 229 5.58 7.94 4.66
CA VAL A 229 5.92 8.50 5.97
C VAL A 229 6.39 7.40 6.91
N ALA A 230 7.66 7.44 7.31
CA ALA A 230 8.25 6.55 8.30
C ALA A 230 9.54 7.16 8.85
N ASP A 231 10.05 6.63 9.95
CA ASP A 231 11.41 6.89 10.44
C ASP A 231 12.41 6.23 9.47
N LEU A 232 12.93 7.02 8.54
CA LEU A 232 13.84 6.58 7.49
C LEU A 232 15.30 6.50 7.96
N ASN A 233 15.68 7.38 8.88
CA ASN A 233 17.06 7.56 9.31
C ASN A 233 17.35 6.95 10.69
N ASN A 234 16.33 6.32 11.32
CA ASN A 234 16.38 5.71 12.65
C ASN A 234 16.71 6.71 13.78
N ASP A 235 16.24 7.95 13.68
CA ASP A 235 16.43 8.96 14.72
C ASP A 235 15.23 9.05 15.70
N GLY A 236 14.20 8.23 15.48
CA GLY A 236 12.99 8.17 16.30
C GLY A 236 11.88 9.11 15.84
N PHE A 237 12.09 9.90 14.79
CA PHE A 237 11.08 10.77 14.18
C PHE A 237 10.80 10.32 12.75
N LYS A 238 9.64 10.70 12.20
CA LYS A 238 9.29 10.26 10.86
C LYS A 238 9.58 11.32 9.82
N GLU A 239 10.08 10.87 8.68
CA GLU A 239 10.29 11.64 7.48
C GLU A 239 9.13 11.50 6.51
N ILE A 240 8.96 12.52 5.68
CA ILE A 240 7.96 12.59 4.62
C ILE A 240 8.67 12.54 3.27
N ILE A 241 8.42 11.50 2.50
CA ILE A 241 9.03 11.27 1.19
C ILE A 241 7.97 11.48 0.11
N GLY A 242 8.24 12.42 -0.80
CA GLY A 242 7.31 12.75 -1.88
C GLY A 242 7.92 12.59 -3.27
N PRO A 243 7.20 11.99 -4.23
CA PRO A 243 7.62 11.95 -5.63
C PRO A 243 7.38 13.29 -6.30
N THR A 244 8.18 13.61 -7.31
CA THR A 244 7.94 14.77 -8.16
C THR A 244 7.72 14.34 -9.61
N ASP A 245 7.21 15.23 -10.45
CA ASP A 245 7.03 14.96 -11.89
C ASP A 245 8.33 15.00 -12.70
N THR A 246 9.44 14.87 -12.03
CA THR A 246 10.78 14.82 -12.62
C THR A 246 11.61 13.74 -11.94
N HIS A 247 12.87 13.66 -12.28
CA HIS A 247 13.83 12.69 -11.73
C HIS A 247 14.27 12.99 -10.27
N TYR A 248 13.60 13.91 -9.58
CA TYR A 248 13.85 14.22 -8.19
C TYR A 248 12.85 13.52 -7.26
N ILE A 249 13.28 13.31 -6.03
CA ILE A 249 12.46 12.86 -4.92
C ILE A 249 12.70 13.82 -3.77
N THR A 250 11.64 14.33 -3.17
CA THR A 250 11.70 15.19 -2.00
C THR A 250 11.67 14.35 -0.74
N ALA A 251 12.56 14.65 0.21
CA ALA A 251 12.56 14.01 1.52
C ALA A 251 12.65 15.10 2.59
N LEU A 252 11.68 15.17 3.48
CA LEU A 252 11.52 16.21 4.48
C LEU A 252 11.49 15.60 5.89
N ASP A 253 12.17 16.27 6.82
CA ASP A 253 12.00 15.95 8.23
C ASP A 253 10.63 16.45 8.75
N ARG A 254 10.29 16.11 9.99
CA ARG A 254 9.06 16.55 10.67
C ARG A 254 8.87 18.08 10.73
N GLY A 255 9.94 18.86 10.62
CA GLY A 255 9.93 20.34 10.58
C GLY A 255 9.85 20.91 9.17
N GLY A 256 9.80 20.06 8.14
CA GLY A 256 9.76 20.47 6.74
C GLY A 256 11.11 20.90 6.17
N ASN A 257 12.22 20.50 6.78
CA ASN A 257 13.54 20.69 6.22
C ASN A 257 13.93 19.50 5.34
N GLN A 258 14.65 19.77 4.26
CA GLN A 258 15.13 18.73 3.36
C GLN A 258 16.20 17.86 4.04
N LEU A 259 16.11 16.55 3.86
CA LEU A 259 17.12 15.61 4.31
C LEU A 259 18.43 15.77 3.52
N PRO A 260 19.59 15.60 4.17
CA PRO A 260 20.88 15.63 3.48
C PRO A 260 21.01 14.42 2.53
N ALA A 261 21.58 14.66 1.35
CA ALA A 261 21.97 13.61 0.43
C ALA A 261 23.43 13.18 0.70
N ASN A 262 23.78 11.96 0.25
CA ASN A 262 25.11 11.42 0.40
C ASN A 262 26.20 12.35 -0.15
N ILE A 263 27.34 12.40 0.53
CA ILE A 263 28.48 13.25 0.17
C ILE A 263 29.03 12.95 -1.26
N ILE A 264 28.77 11.76 -1.81
CA ILE A 264 29.16 11.42 -3.19
C ILE A 264 28.60 12.40 -4.23
N TYR A 265 27.46 13.04 -3.92
CA TYR A 265 26.81 14.01 -4.79
C TYR A 265 27.41 15.43 -4.72
N ASN A 266 28.36 15.67 -3.83
CA ASN A 266 29.02 16.97 -3.66
C ASN A 266 30.18 17.21 -4.63
N VAL A 267 30.52 16.24 -5.47
CA VAL A 267 31.73 16.25 -6.34
C VAL A 267 31.73 17.42 -7.32
N PHE A 268 30.58 17.90 -7.73
CA PHE A 268 30.45 18.99 -8.72
C PHE A 268 30.03 20.33 -8.11
N ASN A 269 29.88 20.41 -6.80
CA ASN A 269 29.53 21.66 -6.13
C ASN A 269 30.25 21.78 -4.78
N PRO A 270 31.42 22.41 -4.75
CA PRO A 270 32.26 22.51 -3.54
C PRO A 270 31.67 23.39 -2.44
N VAL A 271 30.50 24.02 -2.64
CA VAL A 271 29.89 24.93 -1.70
C VAL A 271 28.63 24.31 -1.10
N GLY A 272 28.79 23.59 0.00
CA GLY A 272 27.70 23.07 0.83
C GLY A 272 27.29 21.62 0.52
N SER A 273 26.62 20.98 1.48
CA SER A 273 26.04 19.65 1.34
C SER A 273 24.80 19.70 0.45
N LYS A 274 24.63 18.71 -0.41
CA LYS A 274 23.40 18.51 -1.18
C LYS A 274 22.29 17.98 -0.30
N VAL A 275 21.05 18.26 -0.69
CA VAL A 275 19.85 17.65 -0.12
C VAL A 275 19.13 16.81 -1.15
N TRP A 276 18.20 15.97 -0.73
CA TRP A 276 17.51 15.00 -1.55
C TRP A 276 16.98 15.55 -2.87
N SER A 277 16.22 16.64 -2.81
CA SER A 277 15.60 17.25 -3.98
C SER A 277 16.56 18.04 -4.88
N GLN A 278 17.83 18.12 -4.54
CA GLN A 278 18.89 18.66 -5.39
C GLN A 278 19.67 17.59 -6.14
N VAL A 279 19.37 16.32 -5.91
CA VAL A 279 20.06 15.18 -6.52
C VAL A 279 19.06 14.37 -7.36
N GLY A 280 19.17 14.48 -8.68
CA GLY A 280 18.33 13.72 -9.59
C GLY A 280 18.64 12.23 -9.53
N VAL A 281 17.61 11.41 -9.75
CA VAL A 281 17.80 9.99 -10.08
C VAL A 281 18.11 9.90 -11.56
N HIS A 282 19.25 9.35 -11.91
CA HIS A 282 19.71 9.20 -13.27
C HIS A 282 19.89 7.73 -13.59
N VAL A 283 19.58 7.36 -14.81
CA VAL A 283 19.74 6.02 -15.36
C VAL A 283 20.75 6.07 -16.49
N ASP A 284 21.84 5.35 -16.37
CA ASP A 284 22.79 5.17 -17.45
C ASP A 284 22.28 4.09 -18.41
N HIS A 285 21.89 4.47 -19.63
CA HIS A 285 21.32 3.54 -20.60
C HIS A 285 22.26 2.41 -21.01
N THR A 286 23.57 2.55 -20.78
CA THR A 286 24.55 1.48 -21.07
C THR A 286 24.66 0.48 -19.93
N VAL A 287 24.38 0.89 -18.71
CA VAL A 287 24.46 0.08 -17.48
C VAL A 287 23.09 -0.41 -17.04
N ASP A 288 22.15 0.51 -16.85
CA ASP A 288 20.82 0.19 -16.32
C ASP A 288 19.90 -0.40 -17.40
N LEU A 289 19.76 0.30 -18.53
CA LEU A 289 18.80 -0.07 -19.58
C LEU A 289 19.45 -0.81 -20.74
N ARG A 290 20.77 -0.92 -20.78
CA ARG A 290 21.54 -1.73 -21.75
C ARG A 290 21.11 -1.52 -23.21
N GLY A 291 20.83 -0.26 -23.58
CA GLY A 291 20.44 0.12 -24.94
C GLY A 291 18.92 0.21 -25.18
N TYR A 292 18.07 -0.10 -24.22
CA TYR A 292 16.62 0.09 -24.35
C TYR A 292 16.22 1.56 -24.47
N ALA A 293 16.81 2.41 -23.66
CA ALA A 293 16.61 3.86 -23.76
C ALA A 293 17.84 4.48 -24.43
N ASN A 294 17.65 5.13 -25.53
CA ASN A 294 18.74 5.74 -26.30
C ASN A 294 18.65 7.28 -26.23
N CYS A 295 18.87 7.82 -25.04
CA CYS A 295 18.86 9.26 -24.77
C CYS A 295 20.26 9.88 -24.62
N GLY A 296 21.29 9.28 -25.21
CA GLY A 296 22.67 9.58 -24.91
C GLY A 296 23.20 8.65 -23.83
N ILE A 297 24.00 9.17 -22.90
CA ILE A 297 24.59 8.35 -21.82
C ILE A 297 23.74 8.36 -20.54
N GLU A 298 22.76 9.22 -20.44
CA GLU A 298 21.98 9.42 -19.23
C GLU A 298 20.50 9.55 -19.56
N HIS A 299 19.68 8.89 -18.80
CA HIS A 299 18.25 8.96 -18.84
C HIS A 299 17.69 9.37 -17.50
N ARG A 300 16.62 10.16 -17.49
CA ARG A 300 16.02 10.69 -16.28
C ARG A 300 14.63 10.10 -16.11
N PRO A 301 14.42 9.17 -15.17
CA PRO A 301 13.09 8.62 -14.91
C PRO A 301 12.16 9.71 -14.36
N ASN A 302 10.87 9.58 -14.67
CA ASN A 302 9.83 10.39 -14.08
C ASN A 302 9.10 9.58 -13.00
N PHE A 303 8.88 10.19 -11.83
CA PHE A 303 8.22 9.56 -10.69
C PHE A 303 6.79 10.08 -10.44
N ALA A 304 6.24 10.85 -11.37
CA ALA A 304 4.93 11.50 -11.21
C ALA A 304 3.80 10.53 -10.84
N ASP A 305 3.85 9.31 -11.37
CA ASP A 305 2.76 8.35 -11.25
C ASP A 305 3.02 7.28 -10.18
N SER A 306 4.07 7.40 -9.38
CA SER A 306 4.46 6.40 -8.38
C SER A 306 4.59 7.01 -6.99
N ALA A 307 3.75 6.58 -6.08
CA ALA A 307 3.93 6.89 -4.67
C ALA A 307 5.07 6.06 -4.06
N PRO A 308 6.05 6.65 -3.37
CA PRO A 308 7.11 5.89 -2.72
C PRO A 308 6.59 4.99 -1.60
N VAL A 309 7.37 3.99 -1.23
CA VAL A 309 7.17 3.15 -0.04
C VAL A 309 8.44 3.15 0.80
N LEU A 310 8.28 3.13 2.11
CA LEU A 310 9.37 3.02 3.07
C LEU A 310 9.29 1.66 3.78
N ALA A 311 10.31 0.83 3.62
CA ALA A 311 10.38 -0.47 4.27
C ALA A 311 11.83 -0.94 4.45
N ASP A 312 12.04 -1.79 5.44
CA ASP A 312 13.25 -2.58 5.57
C ASP A 312 13.13 -3.80 4.63
N VAL A 313 13.76 -3.71 3.46
CA VAL A 313 13.57 -4.73 2.41
C VAL A 313 14.31 -6.03 2.68
N ASN A 314 15.33 -6.00 3.55
CA ASN A 314 16.21 -7.13 3.82
C ASN A 314 16.32 -7.52 5.31
N ASN A 315 15.46 -6.94 6.17
CA ASN A 315 15.44 -7.16 7.62
C ASN A 315 16.76 -6.84 8.33
N ASP A 316 17.48 -5.79 7.90
CA ASP A 316 18.71 -5.35 8.56
C ASP A 316 18.50 -4.25 9.62
N GLY A 317 17.26 -3.78 9.77
CA GLY A 317 16.86 -2.74 10.72
C GLY A 317 16.93 -1.32 10.15
N SER A 318 17.32 -1.16 8.89
CA SER A 318 17.29 0.11 8.17
C SER A 318 16.12 0.11 7.19
N ARG A 319 15.53 1.27 6.95
CA ARG A 319 14.50 1.40 5.91
C ARG A 319 15.07 1.99 4.64
N GLU A 320 14.61 1.46 3.53
CA GLU A 320 14.87 1.95 2.20
C GLU A 320 13.66 2.71 1.65
N VAL A 321 13.92 3.55 0.65
CA VAL A 321 12.89 4.18 -0.18
C VAL A 321 12.76 3.39 -1.48
N ILE A 322 11.60 2.83 -1.71
CA ILE A 322 11.26 2.11 -2.93
C ILE A 322 10.31 2.98 -3.76
N VAL A 323 10.64 3.18 -5.02
CA VAL A 323 9.83 4.00 -5.95
C VAL A 323 9.93 3.42 -7.35
N VAL A 324 8.86 3.53 -8.13
CA VAL A 324 8.84 3.12 -9.53
C VAL A 324 8.96 4.36 -10.42
N GLY A 325 9.87 4.34 -11.37
CA GLY A 325 10.12 5.45 -12.28
C GLY A 325 9.76 5.10 -13.71
N ASN A 326 9.14 6.04 -14.41
CA ASN A 326 8.88 5.96 -15.85
C ASN A 326 10.18 6.21 -16.61
N VAL A 327 10.70 5.17 -17.27
CA VAL A 327 11.89 5.22 -18.09
C VAL A 327 11.50 5.01 -19.55
N TYR A 328 11.96 5.85 -20.45
CA TYR A 328 11.53 5.83 -21.85
C TYR A 328 12.69 6.06 -22.83
N ASN A 329 12.47 5.70 -24.08
CA ASN A 329 13.39 5.98 -25.16
C ASN A 329 13.20 7.42 -25.67
N CYS A 330 14.19 8.28 -25.46
CA CYS A 330 14.12 9.68 -25.84
C CYS A 330 14.05 9.95 -27.36
N GLY A 331 14.28 8.97 -28.19
CA GLY A 331 14.16 9.09 -29.66
C GLY A 331 12.76 8.84 -30.20
N THR A 332 11.80 8.49 -29.33
CA THR A 332 10.42 8.17 -29.69
C THR A 332 9.45 8.93 -28.80
N ASP A 333 8.16 8.86 -29.11
CA ASP A 333 7.12 9.31 -28.20
C ASP A 333 7.28 8.59 -26.85
N PRO A 334 7.43 9.30 -25.72
CA PRO A 334 7.66 8.70 -24.43
C PRO A 334 6.58 7.68 -24.03
N TYR A 335 5.34 7.89 -24.44
CA TYR A 335 4.22 7.01 -24.11
C TYR A 335 4.18 5.71 -24.94
N THR A 336 4.93 5.62 -26.01
CA THR A 336 5.02 4.41 -26.85
C THR A 336 6.23 3.53 -26.54
N SER A 337 7.16 4.01 -25.71
CA SER A 337 8.38 3.31 -25.33
C SER A 337 8.70 3.39 -23.83
N LEU A 338 7.68 3.67 -23.03
CA LEU A 338 7.79 3.81 -21.59
C LEU A 338 7.97 2.45 -20.91
N TYR A 339 8.89 2.41 -19.96
CA TYR A 339 9.08 1.29 -19.06
C TYR A 339 9.00 1.80 -17.62
N GLN A 340 8.25 1.09 -16.81
CA GLN A 340 8.16 1.38 -15.38
C GLN A 340 9.09 0.44 -14.63
N MET A 341 10.09 1.01 -13.95
CA MET A 341 11.17 0.25 -13.34
C MET A 341 11.31 0.61 -11.87
N PRO A 342 11.53 -0.39 -10.99
CA PRO A 342 11.70 -0.15 -9.56
C PRO A 342 13.12 0.36 -9.25
N PHE A 343 13.19 1.22 -8.23
CA PHE A 343 14.42 1.76 -7.66
C PHE A 343 14.40 1.55 -6.15
N ILE A 344 15.54 1.20 -5.58
CA ILE A 344 15.74 1.15 -4.13
C ILE A 344 16.84 2.16 -3.75
N LEU A 345 16.53 3.04 -2.79
CA LEU A 345 17.41 4.10 -2.35
C LEU A 345 17.60 4.02 -0.83
N ASN A 346 18.82 4.29 -0.39
CA ASN A 346 19.16 4.42 1.03
C ASN A 346 18.61 5.74 1.62
N ALA A 347 18.58 5.85 2.94
CA ALA A 347 18.18 7.06 3.67
C ALA A 347 18.98 8.31 3.28
N ASP A 348 20.18 8.18 2.76
CA ASP A 348 21.03 9.26 2.26
C ASP A 348 20.88 9.49 0.74
N ARG A 349 19.87 8.95 0.12
CA ARG A 349 19.55 9.08 -1.30
C ARG A 349 20.52 8.30 -2.24
N SER A 350 21.53 7.63 -1.75
CA SER A 350 22.36 6.76 -2.61
C SER A 350 21.56 5.55 -3.09
N ARG A 351 22.02 4.91 -4.19
CA ARG A 351 21.45 3.65 -4.66
C ARG A 351 21.74 2.54 -3.66
N TRP A 352 20.73 1.75 -3.33
CA TRP A 352 20.83 0.71 -2.33
C TRP A 352 21.70 -0.46 -2.79
N LYS A 353 22.47 -0.97 -1.82
CA LYS A 353 23.28 -2.17 -1.96
C LYS A 353 23.49 -2.81 -0.61
N ALA A 354 23.30 -4.12 -0.52
CA ALA A 354 23.55 -4.91 0.66
C ALA A 354 24.29 -6.21 0.31
N SER A 355 24.64 -7.01 1.30
CA SER A 355 25.28 -8.30 1.07
C SER A 355 24.38 -9.22 0.25
N GLY A 356 24.83 -9.62 -0.91
CA GLY A 356 24.07 -10.47 -1.85
C GLY A 356 23.19 -9.71 -2.84
N PHE A 357 22.93 -8.41 -2.63
CA PHE A 357 22.05 -7.62 -3.48
C PHE A 357 22.70 -6.32 -3.93
N ASP A 358 22.57 -5.97 -5.19
CA ASP A 358 23.15 -4.75 -5.77
C ASP A 358 22.12 -4.04 -6.68
N TRP A 359 21.47 -3.00 -6.13
CA TRP A 359 20.52 -2.15 -6.83
C TRP A 359 21.13 -0.81 -7.28
N THR A 360 22.45 -0.75 -7.37
CA THR A 360 23.11 0.41 -8.02
C THR A 360 22.82 0.48 -9.51
N ALA A 361 22.40 -0.63 -10.13
CA ALA A 361 21.76 -0.70 -11.43
C ALA A 361 20.35 -1.32 -11.30
N ILE A 362 19.38 -0.78 -12.04
CA ILE A 362 18.02 -1.30 -12.07
C ILE A 362 17.90 -2.61 -12.85
N PRO A 363 16.78 -3.38 -12.68
CA PRO A 363 16.48 -4.51 -13.53
C PRO A 363 16.40 -4.12 -15.02
N LEU A 364 16.54 -5.09 -15.92
CA LEU A 364 16.29 -4.86 -17.34
C LEU A 364 14.79 -4.90 -17.63
N PRO A 365 14.25 -3.94 -18.38
CA PRO A 365 12.88 -4.01 -18.82
C PRO A 365 12.68 -5.10 -19.88
N ASP A 366 11.56 -5.80 -19.78
CA ASP A 366 11.08 -6.68 -20.86
C ASP A 366 10.18 -5.91 -21.85
N PRO A 367 10.05 -6.38 -23.10
CA PRO A 367 9.10 -5.80 -24.04
C PRO A 367 7.68 -5.79 -23.46
N ALA A 368 6.95 -4.68 -23.67
CA ALA A 368 5.57 -4.54 -23.21
C ALA A 368 4.62 -5.52 -23.91
N ASP A 369 3.67 -6.08 -23.15
CA ASP A 369 2.59 -6.91 -23.69
C ASP A 369 1.50 -6.06 -24.33
N ALA A 370 1.02 -5.02 -23.63
CA ALA A 370 0.04 -4.10 -24.13
C ALA A 370 0.69 -2.95 -24.92
N PRO A 371 0.00 -2.36 -25.88
CA PRO A 371 0.37 -1.06 -26.41
C PRO A 371 0.42 -0.05 -25.25
N LEU A 372 1.58 0.53 -25.03
CA LEU A 372 1.76 1.58 -24.02
C LEU A 372 0.90 2.78 -24.40
N SER A 373 0.03 3.22 -23.48
CA SER A 373 -0.90 4.33 -23.76
C SER A 373 -1.30 5.05 -22.48
N GLU A 374 -1.25 6.38 -22.53
CA GLU A 374 -1.86 7.28 -21.57
C GLU A 374 -3.03 8.07 -22.19
N ASN A 375 -3.63 7.58 -23.26
CA ASN A 375 -4.77 8.26 -23.84
C ASN A 375 -6.01 8.07 -22.97
N TYR A 376 -6.32 9.08 -22.15
CA TYR A 376 -7.47 9.09 -21.23
C TYR A 376 -8.85 9.02 -21.91
N GLU A 377 -8.93 9.29 -23.20
CA GLU A 377 -10.17 9.06 -23.98
C GLU A 377 -10.42 7.57 -24.24
N VAL A 378 -9.37 6.76 -24.11
CA VAL A 378 -9.40 5.32 -24.37
C VAL A 378 -9.34 4.52 -23.08
N ILE A 379 -8.46 4.92 -22.16
CA ILE A 379 -8.25 4.20 -20.91
C ILE A 379 -7.75 5.14 -19.80
N GLN A 380 -7.95 4.77 -18.55
CA GLN A 380 -7.36 5.48 -17.42
C GLN A 380 -5.92 5.00 -17.17
N THR A 381 -5.13 5.87 -16.57
CA THR A 381 -3.73 5.60 -16.24
C THR A 381 -3.58 4.50 -15.19
N ALA A 382 -2.66 3.56 -15.38
CA ALA A 382 -2.20 2.69 -14.32
C ALA A 382 -1.36 3.49 -13.31
N GLU A 383 -1.48 3.14 -12.04
CA GLU A 383 -0.67 3.72 -10.97
C GLU A 383 0.38 2.70 -10.51
N PRO A 384 1.66 2.87 -10.88
CA PRO A 384 2.72 1.92 -10.54
C PRO A 384 3.22 2.14 -9.10
N ASN A 385 2.29 2.23 -8.14
CA ASN A 385 2.64 2.32 -6.74
C ASN A 385 3.27 1.01 -6.30
N PRO A 386 4.49 1.02 -5.75
CA PRO A 386 5.08 -0.20 -5.21
C PRO A 386 4.31 -0.70 -3.99
N VAL A 387 4.15 -2.00 -3.94
CA VAL A 387 3.65 -2.77 -2.80
C VAL A 387 4.77 -3.70 -2.36
N LEU A 388 4.99 -3.80 -1.07
CA LEU A 388 6.06 -4.63 -0.52
C LEU A 388 5.48 -5.74 0.35
N ALA A 389 5.86 -6.96 0.03
CA ALA A 389 5.46 -8.14 0.80
C ALA A 389 6.49 -9.25 0.64
N ASP A 390 6.74 -9.99 1.71
CA ASP A 390 7.46 -11.27 1.67
C ASP A 390 6.50 -12.32 1.10
N LEU A 391 6.62 -12.58 -0.21
CA LEU A 391 5.71 -13.47 -0.94
C LEU A 391 6.02 -14.95 -0.66
N ASP A 392 7.29 -15.28 -0.50
CA ASP A 392 7.71 -16.68 -0.42
C ASP A 392 8.17 -17.13 0.97
N GLY A 393 8.09 -16.24 1.96
CA GLY A 393 8.38 -16.52 3.36
C GLY A 393 9.88 -16.64 3.66
N ASP A 394 10.74 -16.04 2.82
CA ASP A 394 12.19 -16.08 3.01
C ASP A 394 12.70 -14.93 3.90
N GLY A 395 11.83 -13.97 4.24
CA GLY A 395 12.10 -12.83 5.10
C GLY A 395 12.53 -11.58 4.35
N PHE A 396 12.71 -11.60 3.05
CA PHE A 396 12.95 -10.43 2.22
C PHE A 396 11.63 -9.90 1.64
N GLN A 397 11.64 -8.66 1.14
CA GLN A 397 10.43 -8.07 0.57
C GLN A 397 10.51 -8.08 -0.95
N GLU A 398 9.51 -8.63 -1.62
CA GLU A 398 9.31 -8.48 -3.05
C GLU A 398 8.65 -7.15 -3.34
N ILE A 399 8.96 -6.60 -4.52
CA ILE A 399 8.46 -5.31 -5.02
C ILE A 399 7.42 -5.58 -6.11
N LEU A 400 6.15 -5.33 -5.80
CA LEU A 400 5.06 -5.51 -6.75
C LEU A 400 4.55 -4.15 -7.23
N PHE A 401 4.14 -4.04 -8.48
CA PHE A 401 3.44 -2.87 -9.02
C PHE A 401 2.68 -3.20 -10.31
N ALA A 402 1.58 -2.49 -10.53
CA ALA A 402 0.88 -2.48 -11.81
C ALA A 402 1.60 -1.56 -12.80
N SER A 403 1.57 -1.88 -14.09
CA SER A 403 2.30 -1.14 -15.11
C SER A 403 1.44 -0.78 -16.32
N TYR A 404 1.83 0.30 -17.00
CA TYR A 404 1.27 0.70 -18.31
C TYR A 404 1.44 -0.34 -19.40
N ASP A 405 2.34 -1.30 -19.21
CA ASP A 405 2.58 -2.37 -20.17
C ASP A 405 1.51 -3.48 -20.13
N GLY A 406 0.48 -3.34 -19.29
CA GLY A 406 -0.59 -4.31 -19.15
C GLY A 406 -0.27 -5.47 -18.22
N ARG A 407 0.77 -5.36 -17.41
CA ARG A 407 1.23 -6.40 -16.48
C ARG A 407 1.21 -5.92 -15.03
N VAL A 408 1.19 -6.88 -14.13
CA VAL A 408 1.62 -6.71 -12.74
C VAL A 408 2.99 -7.36 -12.61
N HIS A 409 3.95 -6.59 -12.16
CA HIS A 409 5.33 -7.02 -11.92
C HIS A 409 5.51 -7.45 -10.47
N ALA A 410 6.43 -8.40 -10.24
CA ALA A 410 6.92 -8.77 -8.92
C ALA A 410 8.42 -9.06 -9.01
N TYR A 411 9.22 -8.18 -8.45
CA TYR A 411 10.67 -8.29 -8.43
C TYR A 411 11.18 -8.75 -7.08
N TRP A 412 11.99 -9.81 -7.09
CA TRP A 412 12.81 -10.22 -5.95
C TRP A 412 14.04 -9.31 -5.83
N LEU A 413 14.69 -9.33 -4.68
CA LEU A 413 15.89 -8.49 -4.46
C LEU A 413 17.07 -8.86 -5.36
N ASP A 414 17.06 -10.05 -5.98
CA ASP A 414 18.02 -10.45 -7.00
C ASP A 414 17.75 -9.80 -8.38
N LYS A 415 16.74 -8.93 -8.47
CA LYS A 415 16.29 -8.21 -9.67
C LYS A 415 15.63 -9.08 -10.74
N SER A 416 15.24 -10.28 -10.41
CA SER A 416 14.48 -11.16 -11.32
C SER A 416 13.01 -11.27 -10.89
N GLU A 417 12.19 -11.69 -11.81
CA GLU A 417 10.80 -12.03 -11.60
C GLU A 417 10.67 -13.56 -11.62
N HIS A 418 10.14 -14.14 -10.55
CA HIS A 418 10.10 -15.59 -10.38
C HIS A 418 8.79 -16.19 -10.88
N GLY A 419 8.80 -17.49 -11.18
CA GLY A 419 7.60 -18.25 -11.52
C GLY A 419 6.96 -17.82 -12.85
N LYS A 420 5.77 -17.21 -12.75
CA LYS A 420 4.98 -16.69 -13.87
C LYS A 420 4.90 -15.17 -13.91
N TRP A 421 5.61 -14.52 -13.00
CA TRP A 421 5.76 -13.08 -13.06
C TRP A 421 6.66 -12.66 -14.24
N PRO A 422 6.37 -11.53 -14.91
CA PRO A 422 5.24 -10.63 -14.66
C PRO A 422 3.92 -11.23 -15.18
N TYR A 423 2.80 -10.96 -14.50
CA TYR A 423 1.49 -11.43 -14.89
C TYR A 423 0.79 -10.45 -15.83
N SER A 424 0.44 -10.89 -17.04
CA SER A 424 -0.27 -10.04 -18.01
C SER A 424 -1.78 -10.09 -17.80
N VAL A 425 -2.40 -8.93 -17.53
CA VAL A 425 -3.85 -8.76 -17.57
C VAL A 425 -4.33 -8.48 -18.99
N TYR A 426 -3.50 -7.89 -19.83
CA TYR A 426 -3.78 -7.65 -21.24
C TYR A 426 -3.70 -8.96 -22.02
N LYS A 427 -4.74 -9.25 -22.77
CA LYS A 427 -4.81 -10.44 -23.63
C LYS A 427 -5.13 -9.98 -25.06
N PRO A 428 -4.16 -10.00 -25.99
CA PRO A 428 -4.37 -9.53 -27.37
C PRO A 428 -5.59 -10.14 -28.07
N ALA A 429 -5.94 -11.38 -27.71
CA ALA A 429 -7.10 -12.08 -28.26
C ALA A 429 -8.45 -11.48 -27.85
N GLU A 430 -8.51 -10.67 -26.76
CA GLU A 430 -9.71 -9.95 -26.35
C GLU A 430 -10.01 -8.74 -27.29
N GLY A 431 -8.99 -8.17 -27.93
CA GLY A 431 -9.13 -7.08 -28.86
C GLY A 431 -9.34 -5.70 -28.24
N PHE A 432 -9.11 -5.53 -26.94
CA PHE A 432 -9.17 -4.27 -26.22
C PHE A 432 -8.10 -4.20 -25.12
N LEU A 433 -7.82 -2.98 -24.65
CA LEU A 433 -6.83 -2.75 -23.59
C LEU A 433 -7.41 -3.10 -22.21
N ARG A 434 -6.55 -3.64 -21.35
CA ARG A 434 -6.84 -3.95 -19.94
C ARG A 434 -5.61 -3.64 -19.10
N PHE A 435 -5.81 -3.00 -17.94
CA PHE A 435 -4.75 -2.68 -16.99
C PHE A 435 -5.15 -3.09 -15.57
N ALA A 436 -4.17 -3.25 -14.69
CA ALA A 436 -4.36 -3.69 -13.32
C ALA A 436 -4.34 -2.52 -12.32
N SER A 437 -5.07 -2.67 -11.21
CA SER A 437 -4.97 -1.81 -10.03
C SER A 437 -3.72 -2.11 -9.20
N GLU A 438 -3.42 -1.23 -8.23
CA GLU A 438 -2.47 -1.53 -7.14
C GLU A 438 -2.91 -2.83 -6.44
N PRO A 439 -1.99 -3.82 -6.23
CA PRO A 439 -2.35 -5.06 -5.58
C PRO A 439 -2.44 -4.94 -4.05
N VAL A 440 -3.14 -5.90 -3.44
CA VAL A 440 -3.04 -6.22 -2.01
C VAL A 440 -2.51 -7.63 -1.86
N VAL A 441 -1.89 -7.91 -0.71
CA VAL A 441 -1.15 -9.16 -0.48
C VAL A 441 -1.50 -9.74 0.88
N ALA A 442 -1.84 -11.03 0.91
CA ALA A 442 -2.08 -11.77 2.13
C ALA A 442 -1.74 -13.25 1.94
N ASP A 443 -1.25 -13.90 2.96
CA ASP A 443 -1.20 -15.35 3.08
C ASP A 443 -2.59 -15.83 3.52
N LEU A 444 -3.45 -16.10 2.53
CA LEU A 444 -4.89 -16.35 2.74
C LEU A 444 -5.16 -17.68 3.43
N ASN A 445 -4.31 -18.67 3.20
CA ASN A 445 -4.46 -20.03 3.73
C ASN A 445 -3.50 -20.34 4.89
N ASN A 446 -2.68 -19.34 5.29
CA ASN A 446 -1.69 -19.42 6.36
C ASN A 446 -0.68 -20.56 6.17
N ASP A 447 -0.20 -20.75 4.93
CA ASP A 447 0.80 -21.77 4.59
C ASP A 447 2.23 -21.21 4.53
N GLY A 448 2.40 -19.90 4.76
CA GLY A 448 3.67 -19.18 4.73
C GLY A 448 4.03 -18.65 3.35
N LYS A 449 3.13 -18.76 2.36
CA LYS A 449 3.25 -18.17 1.02
C LYS A 449 2.09 -17.21 0.80
N ALA A 450 2.33 -16.09 0.17
CA ALA A 450 1.31 -15.07 0.03
C ALA A 450 0.57 -15.16 -1.31
N GLU A 451 -0.72 -14.85 -1.28
CA GLU A 451 -1.50 -14.59 -2.47
C GLU A 451 -1.52 -13.09 -2.77
N VAL A 452 -1.56 -12.78 -4.06
CA VAL A 452 -1.63 -11.42 -4.60
C VAL A 452 -3.02 -11.21 -5.21
N LEU A 453 -3.76 -10.25 -4.66
CA LEU A 453 -5.12 -9.92 -5.09
C LEU A 453 -5.15 -8.52 -5.69
N PHE A 454 -5.71 -8.37 -6.86
CA PHE A 454 -5.89 -7.09 -7.51
C PHE A 454 -7.07 -7.12 -8.47
N THR A 455 -7.46 -5.95 -8.93
CA THR A 455 -8.52 -5.80 -9.92
C THR A 455 -7.96 -5.29 -11.24
N SER A 456 -8.77 -5.36 -12.28
CA SER A 456 -8.44 -4.75 -13.56
C SER A 456 -9.61 -3.91 -14.07
N TRP A 457 -9.32 -3.02 -15.02
CA TRP A 457 -10.32 -2.28 -15.78
C TRP A 457 -10.03 -2.40 -17.27
N VAL A 458 -11.02 -2.02 -18.06
CA VAL A 458 -10.99 -2.20 -19.50
C VAL A 458 -11.10 -0.88 -20.23
N GLN A 459 -10.72 -0.90 -21.49
CA GLN A 459 -10.84 0.21 -22.42
C GLN A 459 -12.27 0.76 -22.47
N ILE A 460 -12.39 2.08 -22.46
CA ILE A 460 -13.65 2.82 -22.59
C ILE A 460 -14.35 2.44 -23.91
N GLY A 461 -15.67 2.31 -23.89
CA GLY A 461 -16.47 1.97 -25.08
C GLY A 461 -16.54 0.48 -25.44
N THR A 462 -15.96 -0.41 -24.62
CA THR A 462 -15.95 -1.85 -24.92
C THR A 462 -17.21 -2.59 -24.49
N TYR A 463 -18.04 -2.01 -23.63
CA TYR A 463 -19.18 -2.66 -22.98
C TYR A 463 -18.78 -3.93 -22.24
N ARG A 464 -17.59 -3.91 -21.63
CA ARG A 464 -16.98 -5.00 -20.87
C ARG A 464 -16.67 -4.55 -19.46
N THR A 465 -16.33 -5.51 -18.62
CA THR A 465 -15.91 -5.25 -17.24
C THR A 465 -14.49 -5.73 -16.98
N GLY A 466 -13.88 -5.16 -15.96
CA GLY A 466 -12.66 -5.66 -15.36
C GLY A 466 -12.89 -6.94 -14.59
N LYS A 467 -11.84 -7.45 -13.98
CA LYS A 467 -11.85 -8.70 -13.23
C LYS A 467 -11.22 -8.53 -11.86
N LEU A 468 -11.62 -9.37 -10.93
CA LEU A 468 -10.84 -9.71 -9.74
C LEU A 468 -9.88 -10.84 -10.11
N HIS A 469 -8.62 -10.67 -9.79
CA HIS A 469 -7.55 -11.65 -9.96
C HIS A 469 -7.01 -12.05 -8.59
N ILE A 470 -6.80 -13.35 -8.38
CA ILE A 470 -6.10 -13.91 -7.23
C ILE A 470 -5.03 -14.85 -7.77
N LEU A 471 -3.77 -14.53 -7.47
CA LEU A 471 -2.61 -15.29 -7.89
C LEU A 471 -1.89 -15.85 -6.67
N ASP A 472 -1.20 -16.98 -6.84
CA ASP A 472 -0.25 -17.43 -5.83
C ASP A 472 1.06 -16.62 -5.87
N TYR A 473 1.95 -16.84 -4.93
CA TYR A 473 3.24 -16.14 -4.80
C TYR A 473 4.14 -16.26 -6.06
N LEU A 474 3.92 -17.27 -6.91
CA LEU A 474 4.65 -17.46 -8.17
C LEU A 474 3.91 -16.91 -9.39
N GLY A 475 2.80 -16.20 -9.22
CA GLY A 475 2.02 -15.62 -10.32
C GLY A 475 1.12 -16.64 -11.05
N ASN A 476 0.89 -17.84 -10.51
CA ASN A 476 -0.11 -18.75 -11.08
C ASN A 476 -1.51 -18.28 -10.70
N VAL A 477 -2.42 -18.29 -11.66
CA VAL A 477 -3.81 -17.89 -11.46
C VAL A 477 -4.52 -18.93 -10.59
N LEU A 478 -4.99 -18.49 -9.42
CA LEU A 478 -5.90 -19.25 -8.58
C LEU A 478 -7.35 -18.97 -9.00
N TYR A 479 -7.70 -17.68 -9.12
CA TYR A 479 -9.03 -17.24 -9.54
C TYR A 479 -8.98 -16.01 -10.43
N GLU A 480 -9.88 -15.93 -11.40
CA GLU A 480 -10.14 -14.81 -12.28
C GLU A 480 -11.66 -14.68 -12.42
N ILE A 481 -12.25 -13.63 -11.86
CA ILE A 481 -13.70 -13.45 -11.72
C ILE A 481 -14.09 -12.10 -12.31
N ASP A 482 -15.09 -12.07 -13.18
CA ASP A 482 -15.60 -10.83 -13.73
C ASP A 482 -16.22 -9.95 -12.64
N LEU A 483 -15.86 -8.68 -12.60
CA LEU A 483 -16.53 -7.67 -11.78
C LEU A 483 -17.94 -7.43 -12.34
N PRO A 484 -18.89 -6.93 -11.53
CA PRO A 484 -20.20 -6.60 -12.02
C PRO A 484 -20.18 -5.63 -13.21
N LEU A 485 -21.04 -5.85 -14.19
CA LEU A 485 -21.21 -4.92 -15.29
C LEU A 485 -21.89 -3.64 -14.81
N ALA A 486 -21.48 -2.49 -15.37
CA ALA A 486 -22.23 -1.26 -15.19
C ALA A 486 -23.58 -1.34 -15.94
N VAL A 487 -24.64 -0.82 -15.31
CA VAL A 487 -25.93 -0.61 -16.00
C VAL A 487 -25.80 0.67 -16.81
N ASP A 488 -26.08 0.62 -18.09
CA ASP A 488 -25.95 1.76 -19.03
C ASP A 488 -24.52 2.32 -19.20
N GLY A 489 -23.51 1.67 -18.61
CA GLY A 489 -22.11 2.02 -18.76
C GLY A 489 -21.48 1.38 -19.99
N ASP A 490 -20.53 2.06 -20.59
CA ASP A 490 -19.79 1.55 -21.74
C ASP A 490 -18.54 0.77 -21.37
N TRP A 491 -18.17 0.76 -20.11
CA TRP A 491 -17.07 -0.01 -19.51
C TRP A 491 -17.20 -0.04 -18.00
N ASN A 492 -16.52 -0.98 -17.34
CA ASN A 492 -16.35 -1.01 -15.88
C ASN A 492 -15.00 -1.62 -15.50
N GLY A 493 -14.70 -1.61 -14.23
CA GLY A 493 -13.50 -2.14 -13.61
C GLY A 493 -13.24 -1.45 -12.28
N ALA A 494 -12.07 -1.67 -11.72
CA ALA A 494 -11.64 -0.97 -10.51
C ALA A 494 -10.18 -0.55 -10.66
N LEU A 495 -9.92 0.71 -10.37
CA LEU A 495 -8.61 1.36 -10.51
C LEU A 495 -7.90 1.44 -9.16
N ALA A 496 -8.66 1.71 -8.09
CA ALA A 496 -8.15 1.74 -6.73
C ALA A 496 -7.69 0.35 -6.27
N ALA A 497 -6.71 0.30 -5.38
CA ALA A 497 -6.41 -0.93 -4.66
C ALA A 497 -7.66 -1.42 -3.92
N PRO A 498 -7.96 -2.71 -3.97
CA PRO A 498 -9.00 -3.29 -3.13
C PRO A 498 -8.61 -3.20 -1.64
N THR A 499 -9.54 -3.53 -0.76
CA THR A 499 -9.27 -3.56 0.69
C THR A 499 -9.63 -4.92 1.25
N LEU A 500 -8.67 -5.56 1.92
CA LEU A 500 -8.84 -6.79 2.67
C LEU A 500 -9.15 -6.45 4.13
N ALA A 501 -10.28 -6.89 4.63
CA ALA A 501 -10.66 -6.76 6.03
C ALA A 501 -11.77 -7.76 6.37
N ASN A 502 -11.94 -8.05 7.66
CA ASN A 502 -13.17 -8.68 8.14
C ASN A 502 -14.22 -7.57 8.33
N ILE A 503 -15.34 -7.65 7.60
CA ILE A 503 -16.41 -6.64 7.61
C ILE A 503 -17.70 -7.15 8.22
N ASP A 504 -17.77 -8.39 8.64
CA ASP A 504 -18.96 -8.99 9.23
C ASP A 504 -18.69 -9.72 10.56
N THR A 505 -19.51 -10.69 10.91
CA THR A 505 -19.43 -11.36 12.20
C THR A 505 -18.74 -12.72 12.16
N ASP A 506 -18.40 -13.20 10.97
CA ASP A 506 -17.61 -14.44 10.87
C ASP A 506 -16.10 -14.12 10.96
N ALA A 507 -15.25 -15.13 10.86
CA ALA A 507 -13.81 -14.91 11.03
C ALA A 507 -13.07 -14.83 9.70
N ASP A 508 -13.73 -15.08 8.59
CA ASP A 508 -13.13 -15.01 7.26
C ASP A 508 -12.92 -13.53 6.85
N LEU A 509 -12.05 -13.29 5.90
CA LEU A 509 -11.82 -11.96 5.35
C LEU A 509 -12.77 -11.70 4.18
N GLU A 510 -13.09 -10.43 3.98
CA GLU A 510 -13.67 -9.94 2.76
C GLU A 510 -12.69 -9.09 1.96
N LEU A 511 -12.97 -9.05 0.65
CA LEU A 511 -12.33 -8.12 -0.28
C LEU A 511 -13.34 -7.09 -0.75
N VAL A 512 -13.12 -5.83 -0.35
CA VAL A 512 -13.95 -4.70 -0.77
C VAL A 512 -13.33 -4.02 -1.98
N VAL A 513 -14.12 -3.83 -3.04
CA VAL A 513 -13.70 -3.25 -4.32
C VAL A 513 -14.57 -2.05 -4.64
N GLN A 514 -13.95 -0.91 -4.88
CA GLN A 514 -14.63 0.28 -5.43
C GLN A 514 -14.52 0.26 -6.95
N THR A 515 -15.63 0.00 -7.65
CA THR A 515 -15.63 -0.07 -9.11
C THR A 515 -15.85 1.29 -9.75
N ALA A 516 -15.47 1.42 -11.00
CA ALA A 516 -15.60 2.68 -11.74
C ALA A 516 -17.06 3.10 -11.95
N GLN A 517 -17.98 2.16 -12.23
CA GLN A 517 -19.37 2.50 -12.58
C GLN A 517 -20.42 1.61 -11.92
N ALA A 518 -20.04 0.54 -11.25
CA ALA A 518 -20.98 -0.42 -10.67
C ALA A 518 -21.09 -0.32 -9.13
N GLY A 519 -20.56 0.76 -8.53
CA GLY A 519 -20.58 0.97 -7.07
C GLY A 519 -19.50 0.18 -6.34
N LEU A 520 -19.75 -0.07 -5.06
CA LEU A 520 -18.92 -0.91 -4.20
C LEU A 520 -19.37 -2.36 -4.28
N VAL A 521 -18.40 -3.25 -4.21
CA VAL A 521 -18.61 -4.70 -4.27
C VAL A 521 -17.81 -5.34 -3.15
N ALA A 522 -18.42 -6.23 -2.39
CA ALA A 522 -17.72 -7.07 -1.42
C ALA A 522 -17.76 -8.54 -1.83
N TYR A 523 -16.63 -9.19 -1.69
CA TYR A 523 -16.48 -10.63 -1.86
C TYR A 523 -16.06 -11.24 -0.54
N ASP A 524 -16.79 -12.26 -0.11
CA ASP A 524 -16.36 -13.16 0.96
C ASP A 524 -15.22 -14.06 0.47
N LEU A 525 -14.21 -14.28 1.29
CA LEU A 525 -13.05 -15.12 1.03
C LEU A 525 -13.06 -16.35 1.95
N PRO A 526 -13.82 -17.40 1.65
CA PRO A 526 -14.05 -18.50 2.58
C PRO A 526 -12.77 -19.26 2.94
N GLY A 527 -12.58 -19.52 4.23
CA GLY A 527 -11.46 -20.27 4.76
C GLY A 527 -10.25 -19.41 5.14
N THR A 528 -10.42 -18.08 5.19
CA THR A 528 -9.36 -17.13 5.51
C THR A 528 -9.32 -16.67 6.98
N ALA A 529 -10.05 -17.34 7.87
CA ALA A 529 -10.10 -17.02 9.30
C ALA A 529 -8.72 -16.92 10.01
N ASN A 530 -7.71 -17.54 9.46
CA ASN A 530 -6.33 -17.49 9.95
C ASN A 530 -5.37 -16.79 8.96
N ALA A 531 -5.89 -16.07 8.01
CA ALA A 531 -5.09 -15.35 7.03
C ALA A 531 -4.17 -14.31 7.68
N ARG A 532 -3.04 -14.08 7.06
CA ARG A 532 -2.08 -13.06 7.47
C ARG A 532 -2.00 -11.97 6.40
N ILE A 533 -2.58 -10.81 6.67
CA ILE A 533 -2.52 -9.66 5.78
C ILE A 533 -1.10 -9.09 5.81
N LEU A 534 -0.47 -8.96 4.65
CA LEU A 534 0.87 -8.39 4.47
C LEU A 534 0.81 -6.96 3.94
N TRP A 535 -0.16 -6.67 3.06
CA TRP A 535 -0.47 -5.35 2.49
C TRP A 535 -1.98 -5.29 2.18
N GLY A 536 -2.78 -4.76 3.09
CA GLY A 536 -4.23 -5.00 3.10
C GLY A 536 -5.08 -4.00 2.32
N THR A 537 -4.53 -2.85 1.91
CA THR A 537 -5.27 -1.77 1.23
C THR A 537 -4.30 -0.84 0.52
N GLY A 538 -4.80 0.08 -0.28
CA GLY A 538 -3.96 1.10 -0.91
C GLY A 538 -3.07 1.83 0.09
N ARG A 539 -1.78 1.93 -0.22
CA ARG A 539 -0.75 2.50 0.65
C ARG A 539 -0.51 1.73 1.96
N GLY A 540 -0.88 0.43 2.01
CA GLY A 540 -0.55 -0.54 3.08
C GLY A 540 -1.44 -0.51 4.30
N SER A 541 -1.97 0.65 4.67
CA SER A 541 -2.79 0.83 5.87
C SER A 541 -3.85 1.92 5.70
N PHE A 542 -4.78 2.03 6.64
CA PHE A 542 -5.77 3.12 6.65
C PHE A 542 -5.17 4.49 7.03
N TYR A 543 -3.94 4.55 7.51
CA TYR A 543 -3.18 5.80 7.61
C TYR A 543 -2.68 6.32 6.25
N ARG A 544 -2.72 5.49 5.23
CA ARG A 544 -2.21 5.81 3.88
C ARG A 544 -0.72 6.21 3.85
N SER A 545 0.04 5.78 4.84
CA SER A 545 1.44 6.21 5.06
C SER A 545 2.45 5.59 4.08
N GLY A 546 2.08 4.55 3.33
CA GLY A 546 3.03 3.90 2.41
C GLY A 546 4.28 3.38 3.12
N SER A 547 4.13 2.82 4.29
CA SER A 547 5.24 2.28 5.08
C SER A 547 4.92 0.89 5.61
N LYS A 548 5.99 0.09 5.79
CA LYS A 548 5.94 -1.26 6.33
C LYS A 548 7.00 -1.45 7.43
#